data_4b19790c42e49775d8d85243ea7e8626
#
_entry.id   4b19790c42e49775d8d85243ea7e8626
#
_cell.length_a   1.000
_cell.length_b   1.000
_cell.length_c   1.000
_cell.angle_alpha   90.00
_cell.angle_beta   90.00
_cell.angle_gamma   90.00
#
_symmetry.space_group_name_H-M   'P 1'
#
loop_
_entity.id
_entity.type
_entity.pdbx_description
1 polymer ?
#
loop_
_entity_poly.entity_id
_entity_poly.type
_entity_poly.pdbx_seq_one_letter_code
_entity_poly.pdbx_strand_id
1 'polypeptide(L)'
;MLGAYRYKGASGGRASGKSHFFAECAVEAMVMDPALRFVCIREVQRSLKFSAKSLIESKIQSMGVAHLFDVLTSEIRRKGGTGVCIFEGMQDHTADSLKSLEGFGIAWVEEAHSISQKSIDLLLPTIRAPGSEVWFSWNPDQPTDPVDVFFNDDPEGSVRVHTTYRDNPFCPEVMEVEANRLRRSNPDAYEHIWEGGYFYGGQGLGWHGFQRQPDVVRDRREGSR
;
A
#
# COMPACT_ATOMS: atom_id res chain seq x y z
N MET A 1 -6.57 -1.82 10.41
CA MET A 1 -5.80 -0.84 9.61
C MET A 1 -5.77 0.57 10.24
N LEU A 2 -6.87 1.09 10.80
CA LEU A 2 -6.91 2.46 11.38
C LEU A 2 -6.35 2.58 12.82
N GLY A 3 -5.84 1.50 13.42
CA GLY A 3 -5.21 1.54 14.74
C GLY A 3 -3.80 2.15 14.72
N ALA A 4 -3.22 2.31 15.91
CA ALA A 4 -1.85 2.82 16.11
C ALA A 4 -0.80 1.73 15.77
N TYR A 5 -0.62 1.47 14.48
CA TYR A 5 0.38 0.55 13.95
C TYR A 5 1.46 1.32 13.21
N ARG A 6 2.70 0.92 13.41
CA ARG A 6 3.86 1.49 12.71
C ARG A 6 3.88 1.07 11.24
N TYR A 7 3.56 -0.20 10.96
CA TYR A 7 3.56 -0.78 9.64
C TYR A 7 2.18 -1.27 9.27
N LYS A 8 1.63 -0.78 8.16
CA LYS A 8 0.28 -1.12 7.71
C LYS A 8 0.35 -1.72 6.31
N GLY A 9 -0.03 -2.99 6.17
CA GLY A 9 0.00 -3.72 4.91
C GLY A 9 -1.39 -4.05 4.38
N ALA A 10 -1.66 -3.76 3.11
CA ALA A 10 -2.82 -4.27 2.39
C ALA A 10 -2.35 -5.09 1.19
N SER A 11 -2.49 -6.41 1.28
CA SER A 11 -2.19 -7.35 0.21
C SER A 11 -3.47 -7.88 -0.44
N GLY A 12 -3.38 -8.42 -1.65
CA GLY A 12 -4.50 -9.10 -2.29
C GLY A 12 -4.65 -8.83 -3.77
N GLY A 13 -5.75 -9.27 -4.34
CA GLY A 13 -6.00 -9.27 -5.77
C GLY A 13 -6.31 -7.89 -6.38
N ARG A 14 -6.43 -7.90 -7.70
CA ARG A 14 -6.85 -6.74 -8.48
C ARG A 14 -8.28 -6.32 -8.10
N ALA A 15 -8.60 -5.03 -8.25
CA ALA A 15 -9.91 -4.43 -7.96
C ALA A 15 -10.37 -4.50 -6.49
N SER A 16 -9.50 -4.90 -5.56
CA SER A 16 -9.83 -5.00 -4.13
C SER A 16 -9.91 -3.65 -3.38
N GLY A 17 -9.60 -2.52 -4.05
CA GLY A 17 -9.74 -1.19 -3.46
C GLY A 17 -8.55 -0.72 -2.62
N LYS A 18 -7.47 -1.49 -2.45
CA LYS A 18 -6.31 -1.17 -1.58
C LYS A 18 -5.73 0.23 -1.80
N SER A 19 -5.41 0.57 -3.05
CA SER A 19 -4.84 1.89 -3.38
C SER A 19 -5.85 3.02 -3.15
N HIS A 20 -7.15 2.77 -3.42
CA HIS A 20 -8.22 3.72 -3.12
C HIS A 20 -8.36 3.98 -1.63
N PHE A 21 -8.26 2.96 -0.80
CA PHE A 21 -8.29 3.07 0.66
C PHE A 21 -7.12 3.90 1.19
N PHE A 22 -5.88 3.59 0.79
CA PHE A 22 -4.73 4.36 1.26
C PHE A 22 -4.70 5.79 0.72
N ALA A 23 -5.16 6.03 -0.50
CA ALA A 23 -5.29 7.39 -1.02
C ALA A 23 -6.32 8.21 -0.24
N GLU A 24 -7.42 7.61 0.20
CA GLU A 24 -8.43 8.24 1.05
C GLU A 24 -7.86 8.55 2.44
N CYS A 25 -7.23 7.55 3.08
CA CYS A 25 -6.53 7.76 4.35
C CYS A 25 -5.44 8.84 4.27
N ALA A 26 -4.72 8.95 3.16
CA ALA A 26 -3.72 10.01 2.95
C ALA A 26 -4.36 11.40 2.95
N VAL A 27 -5.50 11.56 2.24
CA VAL A 27 -6.24 12.83 2.23
C VAL A 27 -6.78 13.15 3.62
N GLU A 28 -7.39 12.18 4.31
CA GLU A 28 -7.90 12.35 5.68
C GLU A 28 -6.79 12.77 6.65
N ALA A 29 -5.65 12.07 6.63
CA ALA A 29 -4.51 12.38 7.48
C ALA A 29 -4.01 13.82 7.26
N MET A 30 -3.90 14.27 6.00
CA MET A 30 -3.49 15.64 5.66
C MET A 30 -4.57 16.69 5.99
N VAL A 31 -5.85 16.33 6.03
CA VAL A 31 -6.94 17.21 6.50
C VAL A 31 -6.85 17.37 8.02
N MET A 32 -6.61 16.28 8.74
CA MET A 32 -6.54 16.26 10.22
C MET A 32 -5.28 16.94 10.75
N ASP A 33 -4.15 16.75 10.08
CA ASP A 33 -2.88 17.41 10.42
C ASP A 33 -2.38 18.28 9.26
N PRO A 34 -2.61 19.60 9.32
CA PRO A 34 -2.15 20.55 8.29
C PRO A 34 -0.63 20.67 8.16
N ALA A 35 0.15 20.10 9.08
CA ALA A 35 1.61 20.07 9.03
C ALA A 35 2.17 18.73 8.55
N LEU A 36 1.34 17.72 8.34
CA LEU A 36 1.74 16.39 7.94
C LEU A 36 2.55 16.40 6.64
N ARG A 37 3.74 15.81 6.68
CA ARG A 37 4.54 15.51 5.50
C ARG A 37 4.31 14.04 5.12
N PHE A 38 3.76 13.84 3.95
CA PHE A 38 3.39 12.53 3.39
C PHE A 38 4.23 12.24 2.14
N VAL A 39 4.76 11.03 2.01
CA VAL A 39 5.44 10.61 0.80
C VAL A 39 4.80 9.35 0.23
N CYS A 40 4.46 9.38 -1.06
CA CYS A 40 4.08 8.19 -1.80
C CYS A 40 5.30 7.66 -2.56
N ILE A 41 5.56 6.37 -2.46
CA ILE A 41 6.80 5.73 -2.91
C ILE A 41 6.47 4.56 -3.84
N ARG A 42 7.26 4.39 -4.90
CA ARG A 42 7.41 3.16 -5.69
C ARG A 42 8.88 2.87 -5.92
N GLU A 43 9.22 1.63 -6.27
CA GLU A 43 10.59 1.32 -6.70
C GLU A 43 10.96 2.13 -7.94
N VAL A 44 10.08 2.20 -8.95
CA VAL A 44 10.30 2.97 -10.18
C VAL A 44 9.37 4.18 -10.26
N GLN A 45 9.91 5.38 -10.30
CA GLN A 45 9.16 6.64 -10.25
C GLN A 45 8.25 6.90 -11.46
N ARG A 46 8.58 6.38 -12.66
CA ARG A 46 7.93 6.80 -13.93
C ARG A 46 6.42 6.65 -13.96
N SER A 47 5.86 5.66 -13.27
CA SER A 47 4.41 5.39 -13.23
C SER A 47 3.71 6.05 -12.04
N LEU A 48 4.44 6.45 -11.00
CA LEU A 48 3.89 6.94 -9.73
C LEU A 48 3.09 8.23 -9.87
N LYS A 49 3.61 9.19 -10.64
CA LYS A 49 2.95 10.49 -10.85
C LYS A 49 1.60 10.38 -11.57
N PHE A 50 1.45 9.37 -12.42
CA PHE A 50 0.21 9.18 -13.19
C PHE A 50 -0.84 8.33 -12.46
N SER A 51 -0.44 7.46 -11.52
CA SER A 51 -1.37 6.57 -10.82
C SER A 51 -1.71 7.07 -9.41
N ALA A 52 -0.74 7.08 -8.49
CA ALA A 52 -1.01 7.42 -7.09
C ALA A 52 -1.37 8.90 -6.91
N LYS A 53 -0.67 9.82 -7.62
CA LYS A 53 -0.98 11.25 -7.58
C LYS A 53 -2.39 11.52 -8.06
N SER A 54 -2.75 11.02 -9.27
CA SER A 54 -4.10 11.22 -9.82
C SER A 54 -5.18 10.59 -8.94
N LEU A 55 -4.87 9.48 -8.25
CA LEU A 55 -5.80 8.85 -7.32
C LEU A 55 -6.04 9.72 -6.09
N ILE A 56 -4.97 10.28 -5.48
CA ILE A 56 -5.09 11.22 -4.35
C ILE A 56 -5.84 12.48 -4.78
N GLU A 57 -5.57 13.02 -5.97
CA GLU A 57 -6.32 14.17 -6.53
C GLU A 57 -7.82 13.86 -6.67
N SER A 58 -8.14 12.68 -7.21
CA SER A 58 -9.53 12.22 -7.33
C SER A 58 -10.21 12.13 -5.96
N LYS A 59 -9.50 11.63 -4.93
CA LYS A 59 -10.02 11.58 -3.56
C LYS A 59 -10.23 12.98 -2.96
N ILE A 60 -9.30 13.90 -3.15
CA ILE A 60 -9.46 15.30 -2.73
C ILE A 60 -10.75 15.90 -3.31
N GLN A 61 -11.06 15.63 -4.60
CA GLN A 61 -12.28 16.12 -5.24
C GLN A 61 -13.52 15.41 -4.69
N SER A 62 -13.53 14.08 -4.66
CA SER A 62 -14.70 13.29 -4.25
C SER A 62 -15.08 13.48 -2.77
N MET A 63 -14.10 13.75 -1.90
CA MET A 63 -14.32 14.07 -0.49
C MET A 63 -14.75 15.52 -0.24
N GLY A 64 -14.80 16.39 -1.28
CA GLY A 64 -15.23 17.78 -1.17
C GLY A 64 -14.22 18.71 -0.47
N VAL A 65 -12.96 18.27 -0.32
CA VAL A 65 -11.92 19.00 0.42
C VAL A 65 -10.92 19.75 -0.46
N ALA A 66 -11.21 19.91 -1.76
CA ALA A 66 -10.31 20.55 -2.73
C ALA A 66 -9.90 21.98 -2.34
N HIS A 67 -10.76 22.71 -1.63
CA HIS A 67 -10.47 24.06 -1.13
C HIS A 67 -9.31 24.10 -0.12
N LEU A 68 -8.95 22.96 0.48
CA LEU A 68 -7.87 22.82 1.47
C LEU A 68 -6.51 22.51 0.83
N PHE A 69 -6.43 22.28 -0.48
CA PHE A 69 -5.21 21.81 -1.13
C PHE A 69 -4.82 22.67 -2.34
N ASP A 70 -3.51 22.80 -2.56
CA ASP A 70 -2.90 23.23 -3.81
C ASP A 70 -2.29 22.02 -4.50
N VAL A 71 -2.87 21.64 -5.63
CA VAL A 71 -2.40 20.51 -6.43
C VAL A 71 -1.41 21.03 -7.49
N LEU A 72 -0.11 20.76 -7.28
CA LEU A 72 0.97 21.18 -8.18
C LEU A 72 1.40 19.99 -9.07
N THR A 73 2.26 20.25 -10.04
CA THR A 73 2.72 19.21 -10.98
C THR A 73 3.46 18.05 -10.27
N SER A 74 4.28 18.34 -9.25
CA SER A 74 5.14 17.36 -8.58
C SER A 74 4.72 17.02 -7.15
N GLU A 75 3.83 17.81 -6.56
CA GLU A 75 3.44 17.67 -5.15
C GLU A 75 2.01 18.19 -4.91
N ILE A 76 1.46 17.87 -3.74
CA ILE A 76 0.19 18.40 -3.25
C ILE A 76 0.47 19.07 -1.92
N ARG A 77 0.12 20.36 -1.78
CA ARG A 77 0.34 21.14 -0.56
C ARG A 77 -0.95 21.35 0.22
N ARG A 78 -0.86 21.29 1.54
CA ARG A 78 -1.96 21.63 2.44
C ARG A 78 -2.01 23.14 2.68
N LYS A 79 -3.10 23.79 2.25
CA LYS A 79 -3.34 25.22 2.54
C LYS A 79 -3.55 25.45 4.03
N GLY A 80 -3.03 26.55 4.54
CA GLY A 80 -3.15 26.88 5.97
C GLY A 80 -2.23 26.07 6.88
N GLY A 81 -1.23 25.38 6.31
CA GLY A 81 -0.22 24.64 7.04
C GLY A 81 1.06 24.46 6.23
N THR A 82 1.96 23.61 6.72
CA THR A 82 3.24 23.25 6.08
C THR A 82 3.22 21.87 5.45
N GLY A 83 2.07 21.19 5.52
CA GLY A 83 1.90 19.82 5.03
C GLY A 83 2.07 19.70 3.52
N VAL A 84 2.68 18.61 3.11
CA VAL A 84 2.97 18.31 1.71
C VAL A 84 2.90 16.82 1.45
N CYS A 85 2.36 16.45 0.29
CA CYS A 85 2.47 15.10 -0.26
C CYS A 85 3.39 15.14 -1.48
N ILE A 86 4.48 14.35 -1.44
CA ILE A 86 5.42 14.19 -2.55
C ILE A 86 5.41 12.77 -3.10
N PHE A 87 6.02 12.58 -4.29
CA PHE A 87 5.98 11.32 -5.04
C PHE A 87 7.41 10.97 -5.47
N GLU A 88 7.98 9.90 -4.89
CA GLU A 88 9.39 9.53 -5.06
C GLU A 88 9.58 8.09 -5.54
N GLY A 89 10.56 7.88 -6.43
CA GLY A 89 11.05 6.55 -6.82
C GLY A 89 12.23 6.15 -5.95
N MET A 90 12.37 4.86 -5.62
CA MET A 90 13.47 4.37 -4.78
C MET A 90 14.70 3.90 -5.56
N GLN A 91 14.52 3.50 -6.83
CA GLN A 91 15.56 2.80 -7.61
C GLN A 91 16.90 3.55 -7.68
N ASP A 92 16.85 4.88 -7.77
CA ASP A 92 18.05 5.72 -7.93
C ASP A 92 18.46 6.42 -6.61
N HIS A 93 17.79 6.12 -5.50
CA HIS A 93 18.10 6.76 -4.22
C HIS A 93 19.30 6.11 -3.52
N THR A 94 20.16 6.98 -3.00
CA THR A 94 21.22 6.63 -2.05
C THR A 94 20.75 6.93 -0.63
N ALA A 95 21.44 6.41 0.38
CA ALA A 95 21.16 6.75 1.77
C ALA A 95 21.16 8.27 2.03
N ASP A 96 22.01 9.02 1.31
CA ASP A 96 22.09 10.48 1.46
C ASP A 96 20.88 11.20 0.84
N SER A 97 20.38 10.75 -0.31
CA SER A 97 19.20 11.35 -0.95
C SER A 97 17.91 11.11 -0.14
N LEU A 98 17.83 10.01 0.60
CA LEU A 98 16.69 9.69 1.48
C LEU A 98 16.66 10.52 2.77
N LYS A 99 17.75 11.14 3.19
CA LYS A 99 17.77 12.01 4.39
C LYS A 99 16.72 13.13 4.33
N SER A 100 16.35 13.58 3.13
CA SER A 100 15.27 14.57 2.97
C SER A 100 13.91 14.10 3.46
N LEU A 101 13.70 12.77 3.61
CA LEU A 101 12.47 12.17 4.09
C LEU A 101 12.42 11.99 5.62
N GLU A 102 13.47 12.32 6.36
CA GLU A 102 13.53 12.13 7.83
C GLU A 102 12.37 12.80 8.61
N GLY A 103 11.88 13.93 8.13
CA GLY A 103 10.77 14.65 8.75
C GLY A 103 9.38 14.25 8.26
N PHE A 104 9.26 13.16 7.48
CA PHE A 104 7.96 12.69 7.00
C PHE A 104 7.26 11.85 8.05
N GLY A 105 5.97 12.14 8.27
CA GLY A 105 5.13 11.42 9.23
C GLY A 105 4.57 10.12 8.65
N ILE A 106 4.29 10.08 7.34
CA ILE A 106 3.76 8.89 6.69
C ILE A 106 4.48 8.65 5.35
N ALA A 107 4.87 7.40 5.12
CA ALA A 107 5.33 6.92 3.82
C ALA A 107 4.39 5.81 3.32
N TRP A 108 3.85 5.93 2.11
CA TRP A 108 3.05 4.90 1.46
C TRP A 108 3.81 4.30 0.28
N VAL A 109 4.21 3.04 0.41
CA VAL A 109 4.83 2.23 -0.65
C VAL A 109 3.72 1.58 -1.48
N GLU A 110 3.50 2.09 -2.67
CA GLU A 110 2.49 1.63 -3.61
C GLU A 110 3.12 0.64 -4.62
N GLU A 111 2.39 -0.42 -4.99
CA GLU A 111 2.92 -1.56 -5.75
C GLU A 111 4.16 -2.21 -5.07
N ALA A 112 4.06 -2.42 -3.75
CA ALA A 112 5.20 -2.83 -2.94
C ALA A 112 5.75 -4.24 -3.25
N HIS A 113 5.09 -5.06 -4.09
CA HIS A 113 5.66 -6.31 -4.59
C HIS A 113 6.99 -6.09 -5.33
N SER A 114 7.15 -4.93 -5.96
CA SER A 114 8.35 -4.59 -6.74
C SER A 114 9.47 -3.94 -5.94
N ILE A 115 9.24 -3.61 -4.64
CA ILE A 115 10.25 -2.92 -3.84
C ILE A 115 11.42 -3.84 -3.52
N SER A 116 12.65 -3.33 -3.66
CA SER A 116 13.85 -4.09 -3.32
C SER A 116 14.09 -4.15 -1.80
N GLN A 117 14.76 -5.21 -1.32
CA GLN A 117 15.18 -5.29 0.08
C GLN A 117 16.01 -4.08 0.49
N LYS A 118 16.93 -3.65 -0.38
CA LYS A 118 17.75 -2.45 -0.16
C LYS A 118 16.87 -1.21 0.07
N SER A 119 15.80 -1.05 -0.71
CA SER A 119 14.88 0.08 -0.57
C SER A 119 14.13 0.04 0.76
N ILE A 120 13.67 -1.14 1.21
CA ILE A 120 13.06 -1.32 2.53
C ILE A 120 14.06 -0.97 3.63
N ASP A 121 15.28 -1.53 3.58
CA ASP A 121 16.32 -1.33 4.60
C ASP A 121 16.74 0.14 4.74
N LEU A 122 16.64 0.93 3.67
CA LEU A 122 16.91 2.36 3.68
C LEU A 122 15.71 3.19 4.14
N LEU A 123 14.49 2.82 3.70
CA LEU A 123 13.27 3.58 3.96
C LEU A 123 12.85 3.51 5.44
N LEU A 124 12.80 2.31 6.02
CA LEU A 124 12.25 2.12 7.36
C LEU A 124 12.97 2.94 8.45
N PRO A 125 14.32 2.99 8.50
CA PRO A 125 15.02 3.84 9.46
C PRO A 125 14.98 5.33 9.10
N THR A 126 14.65 5.69 7.85
CA THR A 126 14.56 7.10 7.42
C THR A 126 13.25 7.74 7.88
N ILE A 127 12.14 7.03 7.79
CA ILE A 127 10.83 7.51 8.28
C ILE A 127 10.78 7.32 9.79
N ARG A 128 11.27 8.29 10.55
CA ARG A 128 11.52 8.17 12.00
C ARG A 128 10.95 9.29 12.86
N ALA A 129 10.10 10.14 12.31
CA ALA A 129 9.39 11.13 13.10
C ALA A 129 8.55 10.42 14.19
N PRO A 130 8.41 10.99 15.40
CA PRO A 130 7.56 10.39 16.44
C PRO A 130 6.15 10.12 15.93
N GLY A 131 5.64 8.89 16.11
CA GLY A 131 4.33 8.46 15.63
C GLY A 131 4.25 8.25 14.11
N SER A 132 5.40 8.24 13.40
CA SER A 132 5.39 8.01 11.95
C SER A 132 4.96 6.61 11.57
N GLU A 133 4.40 6.47 10.38
CA GLU A 133 3.86 5.22 9.85
C GLU A 133 4.44 4.90 8.46
N VAL A 134 4.55 3.61 8.14
CA VAL A 134 4.88 3.14 6.79
C VAL A 134 3.77 2.20 6.31
N TRP A 135 3.15 2.56 5.21
CA TRP A 135 2.04 1.83 4.60
C TRP A 135 2.51 1.10 3.35
N PHE A 136 1.97 -0.08 3.10
CA PHE A 136 2.29 -0.90 1.94
C PHE A 136 1.02 -1.41 1.27
N SER A 137 0.90 -1.21 -0.04
CA SER A 137 -0.17 -1.81 -0.85
C SER A 137 0.43 -2.60 -2.00
N TRP A 138 0.02 -3.88 -2.13
CA TRP A 138 0.55 -4.72 -3.21
C TRP A 138 -0.39 -5.87 -3.59
N ASN A 139 -0.21 -6.36 -4.80
CA ASN A 139 -0.67 -7.68 -5.20
C ASN A 139 0.53 -8.62 -5.04
N PRO A 140 0.45 -9.69 -4.25
CA PRO A 140 1.55 -10.64 -4.10
C PRO A 140 1.96 -11.22 -5.45
N ASP A 141 3.28 -11.31 -5.71
CA ASP A 141 3.82 -11.94 -6.90
C ASP A 141 4.59 -13.21 -6.51
N GLN A 142 5.65 -13.07 -5.73
CA GLN A 142 6.43 -14.20 -5.24
C GLN A 142 6.44 -14.24 -3.70
N PRO A 143 6.46 -15.43 -3.08
CA PRO A 143 6.57 -15.55 -1.62
C PRO A 143 7.90 -15.01 -1.06
N THR A 144 8.87 -14.80 -1.95
CA THR A 144 10.20 -14.24 -1.65
C THR A 144 10.28 -12.74 -1.85
N ASP A 145 9.20 -12.09 -2.26
CA ASP A 145 9.17 -10.62 -2.39
C ASP A 145 9.49 -9.97 -1.04
N PRO A 146 10.36 -8.97 -0.99
CA PRO A 146 10.82 -8.37 0.26
C PRO A 146 9.68 -7.87 1.16
N VAL A 147 8.59 -7.35 0.58
CA VAL A 147 7.41 -6.92 1.34
C VAL A 147 6.68 -8.10 1.97
N ASP A 148 6.55 -9.24 1.26
CA ASP A 148 5.91 -10.44 1.80
C ASP A 148 6.76 -11.07 2.89
N VAL A 149 8.08 -11.17 2.70
CA VAL A 149 9.02 -11.62 3.74
C VAL A 149 8.92 -10.73 4.97
N PHE A 150 8.94 -9.40 4.80
CA PHE A 150 8.83 -8.44 5.90
C PHE A 150 7.56 -8.66 6.75
N PHE A 151 6.39 -8.79 6.11
CA PHE A 151 5.14 -9.00 6.86
C PHE A 151 4.95 -10.43 7.37
N ASN A 152 5.58 -11.43 6.75
CA ASN A 152 5.55 -12.81 7.23
C ASN A 152 6.39 -12.99 8.52
N ASP A 153 7.43 -12.16 8.72
CA ASP A 153 8.20 -12.11 9.96
C ASP A 153 7.45 -11.44 11.13
N ASP A 154 6.21 -10.95 10.90
CA ASP A 154 5.31 -10.34 11.90
C ASP A 154 6.01 -9.27 12.75
N PRO A 155 6.59 -8.20 12.16
CA PRO A 155 7.33 -7.21 12.90
C PRO A 155 6.46 -6.49 13.92
N GLU A 156 7.02 -6.16 15.08
CA GLU A 156 6.30 -5.47 16.14
C GLU A 156 5.66 -4.17 15.64
N GLY A 157 4.41 -3.94 16.00
CA GLY A 157 3.65 -2.78 15.55
C GLY A 157 3.16 -2.86 14.10
N SER A 158 3.10 -4.06 13.53
CA SER A 158 2.54 -4.29 12.20
C SER A 158 1.07 -4.73 12.23
N VAL A 159 0.39 -4.46 11.11
CA VAL A 159 -0.90 -5.04 10.76
C VAL A 159 -0.92 -5.32 9.26
N ARG A 160 -1.35 -6.52 8.87
CA ARG A 160 -1.57 -6.89 7.47
C ARG A 160 -3.03 -7.31 7.27
N VAL A 161 -3.65 -6.80 6.21
CA VAL A 161 -4.99 -7.22 5.76
C VAL A 161 -4.87 -7.76 4.34
N HIS A 162 -5.49 -8.90 4.09
CA HIS A 162 -5.64 -9.45 2.75
C HIS A 162 -7.04 -9.14 2.23
N THR A 163 -7.14 -8.61 1.00
CA THR A 163 -8.41 -8.21 0.40
C THR A 163 -8.52 -8.66 -1.06
N THR A 164 -9.74 -8.98 -1.48
CA THR A 164 -10.08 -9.35 -2.86
C THR A 164 -11.10 -8.38 -3.44
N TYR A 165 -11.41 -8.52 -4.72
CA TYR A 165 -12.47 -7.70 -5.36
C TYR A 165 -13.85 -7.89 -4.70
N ARG A 166 -14.09 -9.02 -4.03
CA ARG A 166 -15.34 -9.30 -3.31
C ARG A 166 -15.51 -8.49 -2.04
N ASP A 167 -14.39 -8.04 -1.46
CA ASP A 167 -14.38 -7.19 -0.27
C ASP A 167 -14.59 -5.71 -0.63
N ASN A 168 -14.55 -5.37 -1.93
CA ASN A 168 -14.73 -4.01 -2.42
C ASN A 168 -16.18 -3.77 -2.85
N PRO A 169 -17.00 -3.04 -2.07
CA PRO A 169 -18.39 -2.76 -2.41
C PRO A 169 -18.54 -1.86 -3.66
N PHE A 170 -17.45 -1.26 -4.13
CA PHE A 170 -17.40 -0.41 -5.33
C PHE A 170 -16.73 -1.12 -6.51
N CYS A 171 -16.57 -2.45 -6.46
CA CYS A 171 -16.02 -3.19 -7.58
C CYS A 171 -16.92 -3.04 -8.80
N PRO A 172 -16.41 -2.55 -9.95
CA PRO A 172 -17.22 -2.44 -11.16
C PRO A 172 -17.66 -3.83 -11.66
N GLU A 173 -18.92 -3.97 -12.08
CA GLU A 173 -19.47 -5.22 -12.59
C GLU A 173 -18.61 -5.83 -13.72
N VAL A 174 -18.04 -5.00 -14.60
CA VAL A 174 -17.14 -5.47 -15.67
C VAL A 174 -15.93 -6.22 -15.12
N MET A 175 -15.42 -5.84 -13.94
CA MET A 175 -14.29 -6.51 -13.29
C MET A 175 -14.71 -7.87 -12.73
N GLU A 176 -15.91 -8.00 -12.20
CA GLU A 176 -16.47 -9.28 -11.74
C GLU A 176 -16.70 -10.24 -12.92
N VAL A 177 -17.20 -9.73 -14.04
CA VAL A 177 -17.37 -10.52 -15.28
C VAL A 177 -16.03 -11.06 -15.76
N GLU A 178 -14.98 -10.22 -15.80
CA GLU A 178 -13.64 -10.64 -16.20
C GLU A 178 -13.01 -11.64 -15.21
N ALA A 179 -13.18 -11.44 -13.90
CA ALA A 179 -12.74 -12.38 -12.88
C ALA A 179 -13.39 -13.75 -13.08
N ASN A 180 -14.72 -13.79 -13.26
CA ASN A 180 -15.46 -15.02 -13.49
C ASN A 180 -15.10 -15.70 -14.83
N ARG A 181 -14.78 -14.92 -15.87
CA ARG A 181 -14.28 -15.44 -17.15
C ARG A 181 -12.93 -16.13 -16.94
N LEU A 182 -11.98 -15.46 -16.27
CA LEU A 182 -10.65 -16.00 -16.02
C LEU A 182 -10.70 -17.23 -15.10
N ARG A 183 -11.54 -17.21 -14.08
CA ARG A 183 -11.75 -18.36 -13.19
C ARG A 183 -12.10 -19.65 -13.93
N ARG A 184 -12.90 -19.55 -15.01
CA ARG A 184 -13.29 -20.71 -15.84
C ARG A 184 -12.21 -21.12 -16.82
N SER A 185 -11.48 -20.17 -17.42
CA SER A 185 -10.52 -20.44 -18.49
C SER A 185 -9.11 -20.71 -17.99
N ASN A 186 -8.68 -20.12 -16.87
CA ASN A 186 -7.37 -20.28 -16.27
C ASN A 186 -7.43 -20.03 -14.75
N PRO A 187 -7.78 -21.08 -13.95
CA PRO A 187 -7.91 -20.96 -12.50
C PRO A 187 -6.65 -20.46 -11.78
N ASP A 188 -5.46 -20.87 -12.26
CA ASP A 188 -4.19 -20.46 -11.63
C ASP A 188 -3.94 -18.95 -11.81
N ALA A 189 -4.19 -18.43 -13.00
CA ALA A 189 -4.12 -16.99 -13.25
C ALA A 189 -5.21 -16.23 -12.49
N TYR A 190 -6.39 -16.81 -12.31
CA TYR A 190 -7.44 -16.22 -11.48
C TYR A 190 -7.01 -16.11 -10.03
N GLU A 191 -6.46 -17.18 -9.44
CA GLU A 191 -5.98 -17.19 -8.07
C GLU A 191 -4.92 -16.11 -7.84
N HIS A 192 -3.96 -15.99 -8.75
CA HIS A 192 -2.93 -14.95 -8.65
C HIS A 192 -3.51 -13.53 -8.82
N ILE A 193 -4.25 -13.27 -9.90
CA ILE A 193 -4.66 -11.91 -10.28
C ILE A 193 -5.79 -11.38 -9.39
N TRP A 194 -6.78 -12.21 -9.06
CA TRP A 194 -8.01 -11.78 -8.41
C TRP A 194 -8.10 -12.11 -6.94
N GLU A 195 -7.52 -13.25 -6.53
CA GLU A 195 -7.48 -13.65 -5.13
C GLU A 195 -6.20 -13.16 -4.42
N GLY A 196 -5.17 -12.73 -5.18
CA GLY A 196 -3.91 -12.26 -4.62
C GLY A 196 -3.01 -13.39 -4.12
N GLY A 197 -3.13 -14.57 -4.71
CA GLY A 197 -2.19 -15.68 -4.53
C GLY A 197 -0.86 -15.42 -5.23
N TYR A 198 0.20 -16.13 -4.84
CA TYR A 198 1.51 -16.03 -5.48
C TYR A 198 1.49 -16.63 -6.88
N PHE A 199 2.32 -16.06 -7.77
CA PHE A 199 2.50 -16.59 -9.12
C PHE A 199 3.51 -17.74 -9.11
N TYR A 200 3.04 -18.94 -9.30
CA TYR A 200 3.88 -20.12 -9.53
C TYR A 200 3.96 -20.35 -11.03
N GLY A 201 4.90 -19.67 -11.73
CA GLY A 201 5.08 -19.74 -13.19
C GLY A 201 5.01 -21.16 -13.73
N GLY A 202 4.19 -21.38 -14.75
CA GLY A 202 3.77 -22.67 -15.30
C GLY A 202 4.87 -23.69 -15.57
N GLN A 203 5.10 -24.55 -14.60
CA GLN A 203 5.53 -25.90 -14.81
C GLN A 203 4.49 -26.78 -14.09
N GLY A 204 3.75 -27.55 -14.88
CA GLY A 204 2.69 -28.41 -14.41
C GLY A 204 3.16 -29.40 -13.36
N LEU A 205 3.08 -29.01 -12.12
CA LEU A 205 3.16 -29.86 -10.95
C LEU A 205 1.99 -29.49 -10.03
N GLY A 206 1.18 -30.49 -9.76
CA GLY A 206 -0.08 -30.40 -9.05
C GLY A 206 0.02 -29.63 -7.74
N TRP A 207 -0.92 -28.78 -7.54
CA TRP A 207 -1.19 -28.06 -6.30
C TRP A 207 -1.40 -29.05 -5.15
N HIS A 208 -0.46 -29.13 -4.23
CA HIS A 208 -0.71 -29.68 -2.91
C HIS A 208 -1.06 -28.55 -1.96
N GLY A 209 -2.36 -28.43 -1.72
CA GLY A 209 -3.03 -27.85 -0.56
C GLY A 209 -2.32 -26.72 0.19
N PHE A 210 -2.61 -25.46 -0.18
CA PHE A 210 -2.40 -24.34 0.72
C PHE A 210 -3.52 -24.39 1.78
N GLN A 211 -3.18 -24.83 2.98
CA GLN A 211 -4.07 -24.63 4.13
C GLN A 211 -4.13 -23.13 4.42
N ARG A 212 -5.32 -22.53 4.27
CA ARG A 212 -5.59 -21.20 4.80
C ARG A 212 -5.19 -21.21 6.27
N GLN A 213 -4.20 -20.43 6.64
CA GLN A 213 -4.08 -20.03 8.05
C GLN A 213 -5.29 -19.15 8.35
N PRO A 214 -6.05 -19.45 9.40
CA PRO A 214 -7.17 -18.61 9.79
C PRO A 214 -6.64 -17.22 10.13
N ASP A 215 -7.37 -16.17 9.69
CA ASP A 215 -7.14 -14.79 10.04
C ASP A 215 -6.95 -14.65 11.54
N VAL A 216 -5.73 -14.55 12.00
CA VAL A 216 -5.41 -14.30 13.39
C VAL A 216 -5.46 -12.80 13.61
N VAL A 217 -6.66 -12.25 13.73
CA VAL A 217 -6.87 -11.02 14.48
C VAL A 217 -6.52 -11.34 15.94
N ARG A 218 -5.25 -11.30 16.29
CA ARG A 218 -4.82 -11.34 17.69
C ARG A 218 -4.96 -9.95 18.28
N ASP A 219 -6.13 -9.66 18.84
CA ASP A 219 -6.31 -8.57 19.80
C ASP A 219 -5.46 -8.87 21.05
N ARG A 220 -4.24 -8.35 21.09
CA ARG A 220 -3.41 -8.37 22.29
C ARG A 220 -3.72 -7.16 23.16
N ARG A 221 -4.96 -7.05 23.63
CA ARG A 221 -5.30 -6.23 24.79
C ARG A 221 -5.62 -7.14 25.96
N GLU A 222 -4.61 -7.73 26.58
CA GLU A 222 -4.70 -8.20 27.97
C GLU A 222 -3.29 -8.62 28.43
N GLY A 223 -2.75 -7.87 29.38
CA GLY A 223 -1.52 -8.24 30.05
C GLY A 223 -0.71 -7.09 30.65
N SER A 224 -1.35 -6.20 31.42
CA SER A 224 -0.63 -5.42 32.42
C SER A 224 -1.40 -5.49 33.75
N ARG A 225 -0.89 -6.32 34.59
CA ARG A 225 -0.97 -6.16 36.06
C ARG A 225 0.42 -6.24 36.62
#